data_5e14e4d9b5f6f6c7d8af1cb0d4ec19e0
#
_entry.id   5e14e4d9b5f6f6c7d8af1cb0d4ec19e0
#
_cell.length_a   1.000
_cell.length_b   1.000
_cell.length_c   1.000
_cell.angle_alpha   90.00
_cell.angle_beta   90.00
_cell.angle_gamma   90.00
#
_symmetry.space_group_name_H-M   'P 1'
#
loop_
_entity.id
_entity.type
_entity.pdbx_description
1 polymer ?
#
loop_
_entity_poly.entity_id
_entity_poly.type
_entity_poly.pdbx_seq_one_letter_code
_entity_poly.pdbx_strand_id
1 'polypeptide(L)'
;MYHCPMYSSELIKGTLKTIVLKLLSENQEMYGYEITQKVKDLTAGKIQITEGALYPSLHALENEGLLSTQTMNIGKRVRKYYSLTKKGKSVAQEKISELTDFMNTMRFLLDLKPSAQ
;
A
#
# COMPACT_ATOMS: atom_id res chain seq x y z
N MET A 1 -25.60 -11.43 12.13
CA MET A 1 -24.52 -10.57 12.44
C MET A 1 -23.81 -10.10 11.17
N TYR A 2 -23.64 -8.85 11.07
CA TYR A 2 -23.02 -8.28 9.89
C TYR A 2 -21.52 -8.19 10.05
N HIS A 3 -20.79 -8.45 8.98
CA HIS A 3 -19.37 -8.14 8.96
C HIS A 3 -19.03 -7.63 7.56
N CYS A 4 -18.03 -6.76 7.50
CA CYS A 4 -17.63 -6.16 6.25
C CYS A 4 -17.01 -7.21 5.36
N PRO A 5 -17.47 -7.32 4.11
CA PRO A 5 -16.81 -8.20 3.16
C PRO A 5 -15.42 -7.67 2.85
N MET A 6 -14.49 -8.57 2.69
CA MET A 6 -13.15 -8.21 2.26
C MET A 6 -13.14 -8.14 0.74
N TYR A 7 -12.36 -7.21 0.22
CA TYR A 7 -12.21 -7.09 -1.21
C TYR A 7 -11.44 -8.28 -1.76
N SER A 8 -11.64 -8.58 -3.03
CA SER A 8 -10.95 -9.69 -3.65
C SER A 8 -9.45 -9.44 -3.69
N SER A 9 -8.69 -10.53 -3.68
CA SER A 9 -7.23 -10.43 -3.73
C SER A 9 -6.75 -9.77 -5.03
N GLU A 10 -7.53 -9.89 -6.10
CA GLU A 10 -7.18 -9.25 -7.36
C GLU A 10 -7.18 -7.73 -7.26
N LEU A 11 -8.19 -7.17 -6.59
CA LEU A 11 -8.27 -5.72 -6.42
C LEU A 11 -7.12 -5.23 -5.54
N ILE A 12 -6.84 -5.95 -4.47
CA ILE A 12 -5.77 -5.57 -3.58
C ILE A 12 -4.42 -5.70 -4.27
N LYS A 13 -4.22 -6.78 -5.00
CA LYS A 13 -2.97 -7.04 -5.69
C LYS A 13 -2.64 -5.94 -6.70
N GLY A 14 -3.65 -5.46 -7.41
CA GLY A 14 -3.44 -4.43 -8.41
C GLY A 14 -3.10 -3.06 -7.84
N THR A 15 -3.36 -2.83 -6.56
CA THR A 15 -3.12 -1.53 -5.93
C THR A 15 -2.05 -1.58 -4.85
N LEU A 16 -1.54 -2.76 -4.55
CA LEU A 16 -0.69 -2.95 -3.37
C LEU A 16 0.59 -2.11 -3.40
N LYS A 17 1.28 -2.07 -4.54
CA LYS A 17 2.49 -1.27 -4.63
C LYS A 17 2.21 0.21 -4.38
N THR A 18 1.10 0.71 -4.90
CA THR A 18 0.73 2.10 -4.68
C THR A 18 0.41 2.36 -3.22
N ILE A 19 -0.27 1.41 -2.57
CA ILE A 19 -0.57 1.52 -1.14
C ILE A 19 0.72 1.61 -0.33
N VAL A 20 1.68 0.74 -0.63
CA VAL A 20 2.97 0.76 0.07
C VAL A 20 3.69 2.08 -0.14
N LEU A 21 3.74 2.55 -1.39
CA LEU A 21 4.40 3.82 -1.68
C LEU A 21 3.73 4.98 -0.96
N LYS A 22 2.41 4.98 -0.89
CA LYS A 22 1.68 6.02 -0.18
C LYS A 22 2.03 6.04 1.30
N LEU A 23 2.01 4.88 1.94
CA LEU A 23 2.33 4.81 3.36
C LEU A 23 3.75 5.26 3.65
N LEU A 24 4.69 4.88 2.80
CA LEU A 24 6.07 5.27 3.00
C LEU A 24 6.34 6.71 2.61
N SER A 25 5.43 7.34 1.87
CA SER A 25 5.54 8.77 1.61
C SER A 25 5.13 9.58 2.83
N GLU A 26 4.37 9.01 3.74
CA GLU A 26 3.89 9.68 4.93
C GLU A 26 4.62 9.26 6.20
N ASN A 27 5.37 8.18 6.14
CA ASN A 27 6.11 7.65 7.28
C ASN A 27 7.54 7.42 6.85
N GLN A 28 8.49 7.93 7.62
CA GLN A 28 9.89 7.88 7.24
C GLN A 28 10.39 6.47 6.96
N GLU A 29 9.99 5.52 7.80
CA GLU A 29 10.33 4.12 7.57
C GLU A 29 9.31 3.25 8.28
N MET A 30 9.08 2.07 7.73
CA MET A 30 8.14 1.11 8.31
C MET A 30 8.64 -0.29 8.06
N TYR A 31 8.36 -1.20 8.99
CA TYR A 31 8.61 -2.62 8.71
C TYR A 31 7.30 -3.27 8.28
N GLY A 32 7.43 -4.48 7.70
CA GLY A 32 6.30 -5.10 7.03
C GLY A 32 5.03 -5.20 7.85
N TYR A 33 5.16 -5.66 9.11
CA TYR A 33 4.00 -5.80 9.97
C TYR A 33 3.30 -4.45 10.19
N GLU A 34 4.07 -3.37 10.35
CA GLU A 34 3.48 -2.04 10.50
C GLU A 34 2.65 -1.65 9.30
N ILE A 35 3.13 -2.00 8.10
CA ILE A 35 2.42 -1.67 6.89
C ILE A 35 1.06 -2.38 6.88
N THR A 36 1.05 -3.67 7.19
CA THR A 36 -0.22 -4.42 7.19
C THR A 36 -1.18 -3.87 8.23
N GLN A 37 -0.69 -3.53 9.42
CA GLN A 37 -1.55 -3.01 10.48
C GLN A 37 -2.08 -1.62 10.14
N LYS A 38 -1.24 -0.78 9.54
CA LYS A 38 -1.66 0.56 9.18
C LYS A 38 -2.78 0.54 8.14
N VAL A 39 -2.65 -0.33 7.14
CA VAL A 39 -3.69 -0.47 6.12
C VAL A 39 -4.98 -0.96 6.74
N LYS A 40 -4.88 -1.95 7.61
CA LYS A 40 -6.07 -2.49 8.29
C LYS A 40 -6.75 -1.40 9.11
N ASP A 41 -5.98 -0.63 9.87
CA ASP A 41 -6.53 0.42 10.72
C ASP A 41 -7.16 1.54 9.91
N LEU A 42 -6.50 1.99 8.85
CA LEU A 42 -7.00 3.08 8.03
C LEU A 42 -8.27 2.72 7.27
N THR A 43 -8.50 1.44 7.03
CA THR A 43 -9.64 0.98 6.25
C THR A 43 -10.70 0.28 7.10
N ALA A 44 -10.60 0.38 8.42
CA ALA A 44 -11.52 -0.28 9.34
C ALA A 44 -11.62 -1.78 9.04
N GLY A 45 -10.50 -2.39 8.68
CA GLY A 45 -10.43 -3.82 8.41
C GLY A 45 -10.91 -4.24 7.04
N LYS A 46 -11.35 -3.30 6.20
CA LYS A 46 -11.87 -3.66 4.87
C LYS A 46 -10.78 -4.11 3.93
N ILE A 47 -9.57 -3.59 4.09
CA ILE A 47 -8.43 -4.03 3.30
C ILE A 47 -7.44 -4.67 4.26
N GLN A 48 -7.19 -5.95 4.04
CA GLN A 48 -6.23 -6.69 4.84
C GLN A 48 -5.22 -7.31 3.90
N ILE A 49 -3.95 -7.01 4.15
CA ILE A 49 -2.86 -7.46 3.31
C ILE A 49 -2.15 -8.59 4.02
N THR A 50 -2.02 -9.73 3.35
CA THR A 50 -1.27 -10.84 3.91
C THR A 50 0.21 -10.61 3.70
N GLU A 51 1.03 -11.24 4.54
CA GLU A 51 2.47 -11.17 4.37
C GLU A 51 2.90 -11.82 3.07
N GLY A 52 2.20 -12.88 2.66
CA GLY A 52 2.49 -13.54 1.40
C GLY A 52 2.30 -12.65 0.18
N ALA A 53 1.41 -11.66 0.28
CA ALA A 53 1.22 -10.70 -0.80
C ALA A 53 2.17 -9.51 -0.64
N LEU A 54 2.41 -9.09 0.59
CA LEU A 54 3.18 -7.87 0.86
C LEU A 54 4.66 -8.02 0.49
N TYR A 55 5.32 -9.09 0.96
CA TYR A 55 6.76 -9.17 0.81
C TYR A 55 7.23 -9.25 -0.63
N PRO A 56 6.56 -9.98 -1.53
CA PRO A 56 6.95 -9.92 -2.94
C PRO A 56 6.85 -8.51 -3.53
N SER A 57 5.84 -7.73 -3.11
CA SER A 57 5.70 -6.36 -3.57
C SER A 57 6.81 -5.48 -3.04
N LEU A 58 7.19 -5.66 -1.78
CA LEU A 58 8.31 -4.91 -1.20
C LEU A 58 9.61 -5.22 -1.92
N HIS A 59 9.85 -6.51 -2.22
CA HIS A 59 11.04 -6.93 -2.93
C HIS A 59 11.07 -6.33 -4.35
N ALA A 60 9.93 -6.34 -5.03
CA ALA A 60 9.84 -5.78 -6.36
C ALA A 60 10.16 -4.28 -6.36
N LEU A 61 9.58 -3.56 -5.40
CA LEU A 61 9.83 -2.13 -5.28
C LEU A 61 11.29 -1.83 -4.94
N GLU A 62 11.89 -2.67 -4.09
CA GLU A 62 13.30 -2.52 -3.78
C GLU A 62 14.17 -2.76 -5.01
N ASN A 63 13.85 -3.81 -5.78
CA ASN A 63 14.57 -4.13 -6.99
C ASN A 63 14.44 -3.02 -8.05
N GLU A 64 13.31 -2.32 -8.05
CA GLU A 64 13.10 -1.20 -8.96
C GLU A 64 13.82 0.06 -8.50
N GLY A 65 14.48 0.01 -7.35
CA GLY A 65 15.20 1.17 -6.84
C GLY A 65 14.32 2.19 -6.15
N LEU A 66 13.09 1.81 -5.81
CA LEU A 66 12.14 2.73 -5.18
C LEU A 66 12.19 2.68 -3.65
N LEU A 67 12.65 1.56 -3.09
CA LEU A 67 12.78 1.40 -1.66
C LEU A 67 14.21 1.08 -1.28
N SER A 68 14.63 1.58 -0.15
CA SER A 68 15.86 1.16 0.51
C SER A 68 15.49 0.48 1.81
N THR A 69 16.40 -0.34 2.31
CA THR A 69 16.13 -1.11 3.51
C THR A 69 17.25 -0.90 4.53
N GLN A 70 16.88 -1.07 5.77
CA GLN A 70 17.83 -0.99 6.88
C GLN A 70 17.39 -2.02 7.90
N THR A 71 18.33 -2.85 8.35
CA THR A 71 18.02 -3.83 9.39
C THR A 71 18.42 -3.27 10.74
N MET A 72 17.61 -3.60 11.74
CA MET A 72 17.86 -3.18 13.10
C MET A 72 17.69 -4.37 14.02
N ASN A 73 18.55 -4.48 15.01
CA ASN A 73 18.44 -5.53 16.01
C ASN A 73 17.55 -5.05 17.14
N ILE A 74 16.46 -5.77 17.36
CA ILE A 74 15.53 -5.48 18.44
C ILE A 74 15.57 -6.70 19.37
N GLY A 75 16.42 -6.61 20.39
CA GLY A 75 16.64 -7.76 21.25
C GLY A 75 17.28 -8.88 20.45
N LYS A 76 16.61 -10.05 20.41
CA LYS A 76 17.09 -11.19 19.64
C LYS A 76 16.54 -11.24 18.24
N ARG A 77 15.74 -10.25 17.85
CA ARG A 77 15.12 -10.22 16.54
C ARG A 77 15.83 -9.23 15.64
N VAL A 78 15.81 -9.54 14.34
CA VAL A 78 16.30 -8.62 13.34
C VAL A 78 15.05 -8.11 12.61
N ARG A 79 14.91 -6.80 12.55
CA ARG A 79 13.76 -6.18 11.92
C ARG A 79 14.23 -5.38 10.70
N LYS A 80 13.56 -5.58 9.59
CA LYS A 80 13.92 -4.91 8.35
C LYS A 80 12.95 -3.76 8.10
N TYR A 81 13.49 -2.56 8.03
CA TYR A 81 12.72 -1.35 7.79
C TYR A 81 12.87 -0.92 6.35
N TYR A 82 11.79 -0.43 5.78
CA TYR A 82 11.75 0.05 4.40
C TYR A 82 11.49 1.54 4.39
N SER A 83 12.13 2.24 3.47
CA SER A 83 11.91 3.67 3.27
C SER A 83 12.00 3.99 1.80
N LEU A 84 11.43 5.12 1.40
CA LEU A 84 11.48 5.54 0.00
C LEU A 84 12.86 6.10 -0.32
N THR A 85 13.39 5.71 -1.49
CA THR A 85 14.54 6.37 -2.05
C THR A 85 14.08 7.70 -2.68
N LYS A 86 15.02 8.52 -3.14
CA LYS A 86 14.66 9.75 -3.82
C LYS A 86 13.79 9.45 -5.05
N LYS A 87 14.18 8.44 -5.82
CA LYS A 87 13.40 7.99 -6.96
C LYS A 87 12.04 7.50 -6.51
N GLY A 88 11.99 6.77 -5.39
CA GLY A 88 10.74 6.26 -4.83
C GLY A 88 9.77 7.37 -4.48
N LYS A 89 10.26 8.49 -3.96
CA LYS A 89 9.38 9.61 -3.61
C LYS A 89 8.72 10.18 -4.85
N SER A 90 9.48 10.30 -5.93
CA SER A 90 8.94 10.81 -7.18
C SER A 90 7.92 9.85 -7.78
N VAL A 91 8.25 8.55 -7.80
CA VAL A 91 7.35 7.55 -8.36
C VAL A 91 6.09 7.41 -7.50
N ALA A 92 6.21 7.56 -6.17
CA ALA A 92 5.05 7.50 -5.30
C ALA A 92 4.02 8.56 -5.69
N GLN A 93 4.47 9.79 -5.96
CA GLN A 93 3.58 10.86 -6.39
C GLN A 93 2.85 10.47 -7.68
N GLU A 94 3.60 9.95 -8.64
CA GLU A 94 3.02 9.55 -9.93
C GLU A 94 2.00 8.43 -9.77
N LYS A 95 2.33 7.42 -8.97
CA LYS A 95 1.45 6.27 -8.81
C LYS A 95 0.19 6.61 -8.04
N ILE A 96 0.30 7.47 -7.04
CA ILE A 96 -0.87 7.92 -6.29
C ILE A 96 -1.79 8.72 -7.20
N SER A 97 -1.21 9.60 -8.02
CA SER A 97 -1.97 10.41 -8.97
C SER A 97 -2.63 9.52 -10.01
N GLU A 98 -1.91 8.53 -10.53
CA GLU A 98 -2.44 7.59 -11.49
C GLU A 98 -3.64 6.83 -10.93
N LEU A 99 -3.52 6.33 -9.71
CA LEU A 99 -4.61 5.56 -9.10
C LEU A 99 -5.82 6.44 -8.83
N THR A 100 -5.59 7.67 -8.37
CA THR A 100 -6.68 8.62 -8.13
C THR A 100 -7.43 8.91 -9.42
N ASP A 101 -6.71 9.16 -10.49
CA ASP A 101 -7.31 9.41 -11.79
C ASP A 101 -8.06 8.19 -12.30
N PHE A 102 -7.46 7.01 -12.11
CA PHE A 102 -8.10 5.76 -12.51
C PHE A 102 -9.42 5.56 -11.77
N MET A 103 -9.44 5.83 -10.46
CA MET A 103 -10.66 5.68 -9.68
C MET A 103 -11.75 6.63 -10.17
N ASN A 104 -11.38 7.84 -10.52
CA ASN A 104 -12.35 8.79 -11.07
C ASN A 104 -12.90 8.32 -12.41
N THR A 105 -12.02 7.79 -13.26
CA THR A 105 -12.43 7.25 -14.56
C THR A 105 -13.34 6.05 -14.37
N MET A 106 -13.03 5.17 -13.43
CA MET A 106 -13.87 4.01 -13.13
C MET A 106 -15.25 4.43 -12.66
N ARG A 107 -15.31 5.51 -11.89
CA ARG A 107 -16.60 6.03 -11.42
C ARG A 107 -17.51 6.36 -12.60
N PHE A 108 -16.98 7.02 -13.62
CA PHE A 108 -17.74 7.32 -14.83
C PHE A 108 -18.08 6.07 -15.60
N LEU A 109 -17.11 5.18 -15.75
CA LEU A 109 -17.33 3.94 -16.51
C LEU A 109 -18.45 3.12 -15.90
N LEU A 110 -18.49 3.03 -14.59
CA LEU A 110 -19.51 2.25 -13.91
C LEU A 110 -20.81 3.02 -13.71
N ASP A 111 -20.85 4.26 -14.20
CA ASP A 111 -22.03 5.11 -14.11
C ASP A 111 -22.48 5.33 -12.68
N LEU A 112 -21.49 5.52 -11.79
CA LEU A 112 -21.78 5.76 -10.38
C LEU A 112 -22.01 7.25 -10.17
N LYS A 113 -23.28 7.63 -10.01
CA LYS A 113 -23.61 9.02 -9.80
C LYS A 113 -23.55 9.37 -8.34
N PRO A 114 -23.24 10.63 -8.03
CA PRO A 114 -23.30 11.06 -6.65
C PRO A 114 -24.68 10.81 -6.06
N SER A 115 -24.72 10.41 -4.81
CA SER A 115 -25.98 10.09 -4.16
C SER A 115 -26.89 11.30 -4.03
N ALA A 116 -26.34 12.49 -4.15
CA ALA A 116 -27.11 13.71 -4.02
C ALA A 116 -27.96 14.04 -5.25
N GLN A 117 -27.87 13.24 -6.28
CA GLN A 117 -28.60 13.52 -7.50
C GLN A 117 -30.05 13.23 -7.43
#